data_db18202c10c248db9e998e8a4c3ffa50
#
_entry.id   db18202c10c248db9e998e8a4c3ffa50
#
_cell.length_a   1.000
_cell.length_b   1.000
_cell.length_c   1.000
_cell.angle_alpha   90.00
_cell.angle_beta   90.00
_cell.angle_gamma   90.00
#
_symmetry.space_group_name_H-M   'P 1'
#
loop_
_entity.id
_entity.type
_entity.pdbx_description
1 polymer ?
#
loop_
_entity_poly.entity_id
_entity_poly.type
_entity_poly.pdbx_seq_one_letter_code
_entity_poly.pdbx_strand_id
1 'polypeptide(L)'
;MSVRPPNILFNTYPVLSAPASGESTSVYLPPTIVSKNFSLFVTVENINTNVVVALNGSVDGTNWSKIITNQTITANGTSHYNLANHPMRYVQPIFVSESGGTTATVLFSIAASN
;
A
#
# COMPACT_ATOMS: atom_id res chain seq x y z
N MET A 1 10.46 -35.78 -0.73
CA MET A 1 9.94 -34.66 0.04
C MET A 1 9.63 -33.49 -0.89
N SER A 2 8.50 -32.93 -0.77
CA SER A 2 8.19 -31.76 -1.56
C SER A 2 8.71 -30.49 -0.87
N VAL A 3 9.30 -29.62 -1.66
CA VAL A 3 9.72 -28.31 -1.18
C VAL A 3 8.55 -27.37 -1.35
N ARG A 4 8.08 -26.81 -0.26
CA ARG A 4 7.02 -25.83 -0.32
C ARG A 4 7.61 -24.52 -0.81
N PRO A 5 7.05 -23.92 -1.86
CA PRO A 5 7.51 -22.59 -2.25
C PRO A 5 7.22 -21.59 -1.12
N PRO A 6 7.96 -20.48 -1.06
CA PRO A 6 7.63 -19.42 -0.12
C PRO A 6 6.18 -18.97 -0.29
N ASN A 7 5.54 -18.64 0.83
CA ASN A 7 4.21 -18.09 0.74
C ASN A 7 4.29 -16.67 0.19
N ILE A 8 3.81 -16.52 -1.03
CA ILE A 8 3.81 -15.24 -1.74
C ILE A 8 2.36 -14.82 -1.92
N LEU A 9 2.07 -13.63 -1.47
CA LEU A 9 0.78 -13.00 -1.68
C LEU A 9 0.98 -11.84 -2.64
N PHE A 10 0.16 -11.80 -3.68
CA PHE A 10 0.16 -10.70 -4.63
C PHE A 10 -1.25 -10.16 -4.79
N ASN A 11 -1.40 -8.84 -4.76
CA ASN A 11 -2.69 -8.21 -4.96
C ASN A 11 -2.53 -6.83 -5.59
N THR A 12 -3.46 -6.51 -6.48
CA THR A 12 -3.60 -5.19 -7.08
C THR A 12 -4.93 -4.61 -6.60
N TYR A 13 -4.85 -3.43 -6.02
CA TYR A 13 -6.01 -2.76 -5.45
C TYR A 13 -6.68 -1.87 -6.49
N PRO A 14 -7.99 -1.58 -6.33
CA PRO A 14 -8.66 -0.63 -7.20
C PRO A 14 -7.98 0.73 -7.20
N VAL A 15 -8.11 1.45 -8.32
CA VAL A 15 -7.60 2.81 -8.42
C VAL A 15 -8.36 3.72 -7.46
N LEU A 16 -7.62 4.47 -6.65
CA LEU A 16 -8.18 5.44 -5.72
C LEU A 16 -8.06 6.85 -6.31
N SER A 17 -9.13 7.63 -6.15
CA SER A 17 -9.10 9.06 -6.47
C SER A 17 -8.61 9.86 -5.28
N ALA A 18 -8.23 11.11 -5.53
CA ALA A 18 -7.80 12.01 -4.47
C ALA A 18 -8.88 12.12 -3.39
N PRO A 19 -8.49 12.04 -2.10
CA PRO A 19 -9.47 12.12 -1.03
C PRO A 19 -10.04 13.53 -0.91
N ALA A 20 -11.36 13.62 -0.75
CA ALA A 20 -12.03 14.90 -0.51
C ALA A 20 -11.76 15.38 0.91
N SER A 21 -11.69 14.47 1.86
CA SER A 21 -11.33 14.74 3.25
C SER A 21 -10.86 13.43 3.88
N GLY A 22 -9.89 13.54 4.80
CA GLY A 22 -9.31 12.35 5.41
C GLY A 22 -8.50 11.52 4.42
N GLU A 23 -8.29 10.27 4.76
CA GLU A 23 -7.50 9.33 3.96
C GLU A 23 -8.40 8.42 3.15
N SER A 24 -8.07 8.22 1.87
CA SER A 24 -8.77 7.24 1.04
C SER A 24 -8.02 5.91 1.12
N THR A 25 -8.76 4.83 1.39
CA THR A 25 -8.18 3.50 1.52
C THR A 25 -8.85 2.55 0.54
N SER A 26 -8.07 1.59 0.06
CA SER A 26 -8.64 0.48 -0.68
C SER A 26 -8.99 -0.66 0.27
N VAL A 27 -9.70 -1.66 -0.25
CA VAL A 27 -10.03 -2.86 0.53
C VAL A 27 -8.72 -3.57 0.87
N TYR A 28 -8.52 -3.88 2.14
CA TYR A 28 -7.36 -4.64 2.54
C TYR A 28 -7.53 -6.11 2.20
N LEU A 29 -6.40 -6.80 2.03
CA LEU A 29 -6.37 -8.23 1.79
C LEU A 29 -5.66 -8.90 2.97
N PRO A 30 -6.37 -9.65 3.81
CA PRO A 30 -5.72 -10.40 4.86
C PRO A 30 -4.99 -11.59 4.26
N PRO A 31 -3.68 -11.75 4.47
CA PRO A 31 -3.00 -12.97 4.06
C PRO A 31 -3.48 -14.13 4.93
N THR A 32 -3.56 -15.33 4.35
CA THR A 32 -3.95 -16.53 5.10
C THR A 32 -2.87 -16.94 6.10
N ILE A 33 -1.65 -16.47 5.90
CA ILE A 33 -0.53 -16.70 6.79
C ILE A 33 0.22 -15.38 6.98
N VAL A 34 0.92 -15.30 8.10
CA VAL A 34 1.69 -14.11 8.44
C VAL A 34 2.78 -13.90 7.39
N SER A 35 2.85 -12.69 6.86
CA SER A 35 3.91 -12.25 5.96
C SER A 35 4.79 -11.23 6.69
N LYS A 36 6.05 -11.15 6.32
CA LYS A 36 6.99 -10.24 6.96
C LYS A 36 7.76 -9.38 5.98
N ASN A 37 7.73 -9.71 4.70
CA ASN A 37 8.41 -8.94 3.66
C ASN A 37 7.37 -8.42 2.70
N PHE A 38 7.40 -7.12 2.45
CA PHE A 38 6.41 -6.46 1.62
C PHE A 38 7.08 -5.59 0.58
N SER A 39 6.53 -5.61 -0.64
CA SER A 39 6.87 -4.66 -1.70
C SER A 39 5.59 -3.93 -2.09
N LEU A 40 5.60 -2.62 -1.98
CA LEU A 40 4.48 -1.77 -2.35
C LEU A 40 4.85 -0.99 -3.61
N PHE A 41 4.08 -1.18 -4.67
CA PHE A 41 4.21 -0.41 -5.89
C PHE A 41 3.03 0.55 -5.97
N VAL A 42 3.33 1.80 -6.28
CA VAL A 42 2.33 2.86 -6.37
C VAL A 42 2.46 3.51 -7.74
N THR A 43 1.41 3.42 -8.54
CA THR A 43 1.36 4.09 -9.83
C THR A 43 0.44 5.30 -9.71
N VAL A 44 1.00 6.47 -9.97
CA VAL A 44 0.30 7.76 -9.85
C VAL A 44 0.09 8.34 -11.24
N GLU A 45 -1.13 8.81 -11.49
CA GLU A 45 -1.48 9.52 -12.71
C GLU A 45 -2.21 10.81 -12.38
N ASN A 46 -2.14 11.76 -13.30
CA ASN A 46 -2.82 13.06 -13.21
C ASN A 46 -2.44 13.84 -11.95
N ILE A 47 -1.17 13.76 -11.57
CA ILE A 47 -0.66 14.47 -10.39
C ILE A 47 -0.69 15.98 -10.63
N ASN A 48 -1.04 16.71 -9.58
CA ASN A 48 -0.96 18.19 -9.60
C ASN A 48 0.39 18.61 -9.02
N THR A 49 0.49 18.79 -7.71
CA THR A 49 1.76 19.12 -7.08
C THR A 49 2.42 17.88 -6.48
N ASN A 50 1.72 17.20 -5.59
CA ASN A 50 2.21 15.94 -5.02
C ASN A 50 1.07 15.11 -4.50
N VAL A 51 1.34 13.82 -4.29
CA VAL A 51 0.46 12.92 -3.56
C VAL A 51 1.25 12.31 -2.40
N VAL A 52 0.55 11.98 -1.32
CA VAL A 52 1.13 11.30 -0.17
C VAL A 52 0.44 9.96 -0.01
N VAL A 53 1.24 8.91 0.12
CA VAL A 53 0.75 7.54 0.28
C VAL A 53 1.42 6.89 1.48
N ALA A 54 0.81 5.83 1.99
CA ALA A 54 1.34 5.08 3.11
C ALA A 54 0.82 3.65 3.06
N LEU A 55 1.34 2.79 3.93
CA LEU A 55 0.84 1.43 4.10
C LEU A 55 0.56 1.20 5.57
N ASN A 56 -0.67 0.81 5.89
CA ASN A 56 -1.05 0.35 7.22
C ASN A 56 -0.83 -1.14 7.36
N GLY A 57 -0.51 -1.56 8.57
CA GLY A 57 -0.46 -2.97 8.93
C GLY A 57 -1.17 -3.23 10.24
N SER A 58 -1.62 -4.46 10.42
CA SER A 58 -2.27 -4.91 11.65
C SER A 58 -2.00 -6.39 11.86
N VAL A 59 -1.92 -6.78 13.13
CA VAL A 59 -1.78 -8.20 13.50
C VAL A 59 -3.11 -8.82 13.93
N ASP A 60 -4.12 -8.00 14.22
CA ASP A 60 -5.42 -8.46 14.69
C ASP A 60 -6.59 -8.00 13.81
N GLY A 61 -6.32 -7.14 12.83
CA GLY A 61 -7.37 -6.60 11.96
C GLY A 61 -8.17 -5.45 12.58
N THR A 62 -7.86 -5.07 13.81
CA THR A 62 -8.57 -4.02 14.54
C THR A 62 -7.68 -2.84 14.87
N ASN A 63 -6.48 -3.11 15.32
CA ASN A 63 -5.52 -2.07 15.67
C ASN A 63 -4.52 -1.90 14.54
N TRP A 64 -4.50 -0.73 13.92
CA TRP A 64 -3.73 -0.43 12.73
C TRP A 64 -2.63 0.57 13.01
N SER A 65 -1.51 0.40 12.33
CA SER A 65 -0.38 1.31 12.42
C SER A 65 0.26 1.45 11.06
N LYS A 66 0.83 2.61 10.77
CA LYS A 66 1.56 2.79 9.51
C LYS A 66 2.89 2.06 9.60
N ILE A 67 3.05 1.05 8.75
CA ILE A 67 4.29 0.27 8.65
C ILE A 67 5.19 0.81 7.54
N ILE A 68 4.62 1.47 6.54
CA ILE A 68 5.35 2.37 5.65
C ILE A 68 4.76 3.74 5.91
N THR A 69 5.58 4.64 6.44
CA THR A 69 5.16 6.00 6.80
C THR A 69 4.85 6.82 5.55
N ASN A 70 4.25 7.98 5.73
CA ASN A 70 3.87 8.85 4.63
C ASN A 70 5.01 9.09 3.66
N GLN A 71 4.79 8.77 2.39
CA GLN A 71 5.75 8.97 1.30
C GLN A 71 5.17 9.98 0.33
N THR A 72 5.94 11.01 0.02
CA THR A 72 5.53 12.06 -0.90
C THR A 72 6.02 11.75 -2.30
N ILE A 73 5.10 11.74 -3.26
CA ILE A 73 5.39 11.48 -4.67
C ILE A 73 5.11 12.75 -5.45
N THR A 74 6.07 13.20 -6.26
CA THR A 74 6.00 14.49 -6.94
C THR A 74 5.89 14.38 -8.45
N ALA A 75 5.83 13.17 -9.00
CA ALA A 75 5.74 12.96 -10.46
C ALA A 75 4.86 11.77 -10.76
N ASN A 76 4.21 11.80 -11.92
CA ASN A 76 3.49 10.63 -12.44
C ASN A 76 4.45 9.47 -12.67
N GLY A 77 3.95 8.26 -12.59
CA GLY A 77 4.72 7.05 -12.81
C GLY A 77 4.61 6.10 -11.63
N THR A 78 5.51 5.12 -11.60
CA THR A 78 5.50 4.07 -10.60
C THR A 78 6.64 4.25 -9.61
N SER A 79 6.28 4.28 -8.34
CA SER A 79 7.23 4.29 -7.23
C SER A 79 7.14 2.97 -6.47
N HIS A 80 8.19 2.63 -5.75
CA HIS A 80 8.31 1.34 -5.11
C HIS A 80 8.94 1.48 -3.73
N TYR A 81 8.35 0.79 -2.76
CA TYR A 81 8.79 0.81 -1.37
C TYR A 81 8.84 -0.61 -0.84
N ASN A 82 9.89 -0.91 -0.07
CA ASN A 82 10.12 -2.23 0.52
C ASN A 82 10.08 -2.15 2.03
N LEU A 83 9.59 -3.23 2.63
CA LEU A 83 9.63 -3.43 4.07
C LEU A 83 10.02 -4.87 4.33
N ALA A 84 11.02 -5.12 5.18
CA ALA A 84 11.53 -6.46 5.47
C ALA A 84 11.51 -6.74 6.96
N ASN A 85 11.31 -8.01 7.30
CA ASN A 85 11.31 -8.49 8.69
C ASN A 85 10.29 -7.78 9.58
N HIS A 86 9.08 -7.58 9.05
CA HIS A 86 8.02 -6.87 9.74
C HIS A 86 6.72 -7.70 9.67
N PRO A 87 6.56 -8.70 10.55
CA PRO A 87 5.44 -9.63 10.44
C PRO A 87 4.09 -8.93 10.61
N MET A 88 3.19 -9.14 9.64
CA MET A 88 1.83 -8.59 9.66
C MET A 88 0.84 -9.61 9.12
N ARG A 89 -0.38 -9.60 9.65
CA ARG A 89 -1.47 -10.40 9.11
C ARG A 89 -2.30 -9.65 8.09
N TYR A 90 -2.43 -8.34 8.28
CA TYR A 90 -3.26 -7.48 7.44
C TYR A 90 -2.47 -6.28 7.01
N VAL A 91 -2.64 -5.88 5.75
CA VAL A 91 -2.07 -4.64 5.22
C VAL A 91 -3.14 -3.89 4.44
N GLN A 92 -3.04 -2.56 4.46
CA GLN A 92 -3.99 -1.70 3.80
C GLN A 92 -3.26 -0.49 3.23
N PRO A 93 -3.21 -0.34 1.89
CA PRO A 93 -2.61 0.85 1.30
C PRO A 93 -3.52 2.06 1.50
N ILE A 94 -2.90 3.21 1.66
CA ILE A 94 -3.61 4.45 1.96
C ILE A 94 -3.18 5.54 0.99
N PHE A 95 -4.15 6.21 0.38
CA PHE A 95 -3.95 7.49 -0.30
C PHE A 95 -4.21 8.59 0.74
N VAL A 96 -3.14 9.16 1.28
CA VAL A 96 -3.25 10.07 2.42
C VAL A 96 -3.79 11.43 2.00
N SER A 97 -3.20 12.03 0.96
CA SER A 97 -3.58 13.37 0.53
C SER A 97 -3.02 13.70 -0.83
N GLU A 98 -3.59 14.72 -1.46
CA GLU A 98 -3.04 15.37 -2.64
C GLU A 98 -2.94 16.86 -2.41
N SER A 99 -1.86 17.47 -2.94
CA SER A 99 -1.69 18.93 -2.94
C SER A 99 -1.81 19.47 -4.36
N GLY A 100 -2.36 20.68 -4.48
CA GLY A 100 -2.43 21.42 -5.73
C GLY A 100 -3.63 21.11 -6.60
N GLY A 101 -4.49 20.16 -6.21
CA GLY A 101 -5.68 19.78 -6.97
C GLY A 101 -6.30 18.52 -6.46
N THR A 102 -7.19 17.93 -7.25
CA THR A 102 -7.96 16.73 -6.87
C THR A 102 -8.06 15.72 -8.02
N THR A 103 -7.18 15.81 -9.01
CA THR A 103 -7.26 14.95 -10.20
C THR A 103 -6.39 13.71 -10.13
N ALA A 104 -5.48 13.63 -9.16
CA ALA A 104 -4.57 12.50 -9.07
C ALA A 104 -5.30 11.21 -8.73
N THR A 105 -4.82 10.13 -9.33
CA THR A 105 -5.26 8.78 -9.01
C THR A 105 -4.06 7.92 -8.66
N VAL A 106 -4.24 6.96 -7.76
CA VAL A 106 -3.19 6.02 -7.38
C VAL A 106 -3.68 4.60 -7.53
N LEU A 107 -2.82 3.76 -8.07
CA LEU A 107 -3.02 2.31 -8.14
C LEU A 107 -1.96 1.66 -7.25
N PHE A 108 -2.38 0.84 -6.32
CA PHE A 108 -1.49 0.10 -5.44
C PHE A 108 -1.39 -1.35 -5.87
N SER A 109 -0.16 -1.89 -5.84
CA SER A 109 0.08 -3.32 -5.97
C SER A 109 1.00 -3.75 -4.85
N ILE A 110 0.68 -4.86 -4.20
CA ILE A 110 1.44 -5.36 -3.07
C ILE A 110 1.83 -6.80 -3.33
N ALA A 111 3.11 -7.10 -3.13
CA ALA A 111 3.61 -8.45 -3.03
C ALA A 111 4.13 -8.67 -1.61
N ALA A 112 3.80 -9.81 -1.02
CA ALA A 112 4.19 -10.14 0.34
C ALA A 112 4.70 -11.56 0.41
N SER A 113 5.68 -11.80 1.25
CA SER A 113 6.23 -13.13 1.47
C SER A 113 6.60 -13.33 2.94
N ASN A 114 6.72 -14.59 3.33
CA ASN A 114 7.22 -14.91 4.66
C ASN A 114 8.74 -15.17 4.66
#